data_250072aa0f7106edd089ad7088053420
#
_entry.id   250072aa0f7106edd089ad7088053420
#
_cell.length_a   1.000
_cell.length_b   1.000
_cell.length_c   1.000
_cell.angle_alpha   90.00
_cell.angle_beta   90.00
_cell.angle_gamma   90.00
#
_symmetry.space_group_name_H-M   'P 1'
#
loop_
_entity.id
_entity.type
_entity.pdbx_description
1 polymer ?
#
loop_
_entity_poly.entity_id
_entity_poly.type
_entity_poly.pdbx_seq_one_letter_code
_entity_poly.pdbx_strand_id
1 'polypeptide(L)'
;MMYRLSILCCLLFLISCKNSDKAVEQMDEIAILETTYKSNPTLENFNLLLQKLGSNILEEGDKTKKEALIIRSIELCKETKNTAYINTFAIELIKLNPKSEVSKTYLLSIAEEMKSSGKNEVANILMKGYTDLYPDDAKSEGIKNSIPATYNNLNGLINDLGTKIFEKPDVNGINKVNAEKYVDVCESYALVYPNDSLSAGYLFKAAEMSRALNSYGKTISLYDWITTYYPNDKNAPMALFLKGFLLENDLKNPDKAKEIYESFLSKYPNHAMSKDVNFLITNIGKSDKEIIEKIEKTKTLPSK
;
A
#
# COMPACT_ATOMS: atom_id res chain seq x y z
N MET A 1 -45.44 -44.75 7.55
CA MET A 1 -45.91 -44.78 6.17
C MET A 1 -45.09 -43.73 5.41
N MET A 2 -43.96 -44.04 5.04
CA MET A 2 -43.33 -44.43 3.75
C MET A 2 -43.96 -43.78 2.51
N TYR A 3 -43.12 -42.98 1.82
CA TYR A 3 -42.76 -42.98 0.39
C TYR A 3 -41.84 -41.77 0.20
N ARG A 4 -40.57 -41.85 -0.02
CA ARG A 4 -39.68 -42.34 -1.08
C ARG A 4 -39.94 -41.80 -2.49
N LEU A 5 -38.87 -41.15 -3.00
CA LEU A 5 -38.32 -41.12 -4.35
C LEU A 5 -38.86 -40.00 -5.28
N SER A 6 -38.04 -39.15 -5.81
CA SER A 6 -37.30 -39.49 -7.05
C SER A 6 -36.23 -38.47 -7.35
N ILE A 7 -35.04 -38.98 -7.55
CA ILE A 7 -33.89 -38.38 -8.21
C ILE A 7 -34.20 -38.32 -9.73
N LEU A 8 -34.00 -37.19 -10.37
CA LEU A 8 -33.64 -37.22 -11.78
C LEU A 8 -32.56 -36.22 -12.10
N CYS A 9 -31.48 -36.78 -12.52
CA CYS A 9 -30.27 -36.23 -13.08
C CYS A 9 -30.55 -35.44 -14.35
N CYS A 10 -29.94 -34.28 -14.55
CA CYS A 10 -29.52 -33.82 -15.86
C CYS A 10 -28.13 -33.24 -15.74
N LEU A 11 -27.17 -34.10 -16.13
CA LEU A 11 -25.81 -33.74 -16.48
C LEU A 11 -25.80 -33.02 -17.83
N LEU A 12 -24.76 -32.25 -18.02
CA LEU A 12 -24.17 -31.68 -19.23
C LEU A 12 -24.53 -30.21 -19.51
N PHE A 13 -23.60 -29.32 -19.13
CA PHE A 13 -22.81 -28.59 -20.13
C PHE A 13 -21.55 -28.06 -19.44
N LEU A 14 -20.45 -28.78 -19.62
CA LEU A 14 -19.10 -28.26 -19.43
C LEU A 14 -18.73 -27.47 -20.68
N ILE A 15 -18.63 -26.16 -20.58
CA ILE A 15 -17.77 -25.35 -21.45
C ILE A 15 -17.18 -24.21 -20.61
N SER A 16 -15.94 -24.37 -20.28
CA SER A 16 -14.83 -23.42 -20.17
C SER A 16 -15.15 -21.93 -19.98
N CYS A 17 -15.04 -21.46 -18.72
CA CYS A 17 -14.62 -20.11 -18.40
C CYS A 17 -13.82 -20.14 -17.10
N LYS A 18 -12.53 -20.40 -17.19
CA LYS A 18 -11.62 -20.52 -16.04
C LYS A 18 -11.40 -19.23 -15.22
N ASN A 19 -11.91 -18.08 -15.69
CA ASN A 19 -11.78 -16.81 -14.96
C ASN A 19 -13.08 -16.35 -14.25
N SER A 20 -14.25 -16.86 -14.64
CA SER A 20 -15.51 -16.52 -13.95
C SER A 20 -15.67 -17.31 -12.65
N ASP A 21 -15.17 -18.54 -12.61
CA ASP A 21 -15.38 -19.43 -11.47
C ASP A 21 -14.61 -18.97 -10.22
N LYS A 22 -13.39 -18.42 -10.39
CA LYS A 22 -12.63 -17.83 -9.26
C LYS A 22 -13.32 -16.61 -8.65
N ALA A 23 -13.94 -15.75 -9.46
CA ALA A 23 -14.61 -14.55 -8.96
C ALA A 23 -15.94 -14.91 -8.26
N VAL A 24 -16.67 -15.92 -8.74
CA VAL A 24 -17.90 -16.41 -8.11
C VAL A 24 -17.59 -17.13 -6.80
N GLU A 25 -16.53 -17.96 -6.77
CA GLU A 25 -16.07 -18.66 -5.57
C GLU A 25 -15.57 -17.70 -4.49
N GLN A 26 -14.88 -16.60 -4.86
CA GLN A 26 -14.42 -15.57 -3.94
C GLN A 26 -15.57 -14.72 -3.36
N MET A 27 -16.59 -14.40 -4.14
CA MET A 27 -17.78 -13.69 -3.63
C MET A 27 -18.58 -14.57 -2.66
N ASP A 28 -18.69 -15.87 -2.93
CA ASP A 28 -19.35 -16.82 -2.02
C ASP A 28 -18.62 -16.91 -0.66
N GLU A 29 -17.31 -16.91 -0.64
CA GLU A 29 -16.53 -16.97 0.61
C GLU A 29 -16.72 -15.72 1.48
N ILE A 30 -16.72 -14.52 0.91
CA ILE A 30 -17.04 -13.28 1.65
C ILE A 30 -18.46 -13.35 2.21
N ALA A 31 -19.45 -13.78 1.43
CA ALA A 31 -20.84 -13.91 1.87
C ALA A 31 -21.00 -14.90 3.03
N ILE A 32 -20.25 -16.03 2.98
CA ILE A 32 -20.22 -17.01 4.07
C ILE A 32 -19.63 -16.37 5.34
N LEU A 33 -18.49 -15.68 5.22
CA LEU A 33 -17.85 -15.02 6.36
C LEU A 33 -18.72 -13.89 6.95
N GLU A 34 -19.42 -13.12 6.11
CA GLU A 34 -20.37 -12.11 6.57
C GLU A 34 -21.54 -12.75 7.34
N THR A 35 -22.09 -13.86 6.83
CA THR A 35 -23.16 -14.60 7.49
C THR A 35 -22.68 -15.17 8.82
N THR A 36 -21.47 -15.72 8.85
CA THR A 36 -20.83 -16.24 10.05
C THR A 36 -20.65 -15.15 11.09
N TYR A 37 -20.13 -14.00 10.68
CA TYR A 37 -19.96 -12.86 11.58
C TYR A 37 -21.31 -12.33 12.10
N LYS A 38 -22.34 -12.19 11.23
CA LYS A 38 -23.67 -11.75 11.65
C LYS A 38 -24.34 -12.70 12.66
N SER A 39 -24.14 -14.01 12.52
CA SER A 39 -24.68 -15.01 13.43
C SER A 39 -23.89 -15.13 14.73
N ASN A 40 -22.61 -14.86 14.71
CA ASN A 40 -21.68 -14.92 15.85
C ASN A 40 -20.67 -13.77 15.78
N PRO A 41 -20.99 -12.57 16.29
CA PRO A 41 -20.19 -11.36 16.16
C PRO A 41 -18.99 -11.33 17.13
N THR A 42 -18.05 -12.26 16.95
CA THR A 42 -16.81 -12.32 17.71
C THR A 42 -15.70 -11.53 17.00
N LEU A 43 -14.67 -11.09 17.75
CA LEU A 43 -13.48 -10.46 17.20
C LEU A 43 -12.76 -11.38 16.20
N GLU A 44 -12.76 -12.68 16.42
CA GLU A 44 -12.17 -13.68 15.53
C GLU A 44 -12.87 -13.69 14.17
N ASN A 45 -14.21 -13.81 14.16
CA ASN A 45 -15.00 -13.79 12.91
C ASN A 45 -14.88 -12.45 12.19
N PHE A 46 -14.80 -11.33 12.92
CA PHE A 46 -14.53 -10.02 12.35
C PHE A 46 -13.17 -9.99 11.65
N ASN A 47 -12.12 -10.45 12.32
CA ASN A 47 -10.77 -10.46 11.77
C ASN A 47 -10.64 -11.36 10.53
N LEU A 48 -11.28 -12.53 10.53
CA LEU A 48 -11.31 -13.43 9.37
C LEU A 48 -11.98 -12.75 8.15
N LEU A 49 -13.13 -12.13 8.37
CA LEU A 49 -13.83 -11.41 7.31
C LEU A 49 -13.01 -10.22 6.79
N LEU A 50 -12.42 -9.44 7.70
CA LEU A 50 -11.60 -8.29 7.34
C LEU A 50 -10.34 -8.71 6.57
N GLN A 51 -9.69 -9.81 6.98
CA GLN A 51 -8.55 -10.38 6.29
C GLN A 51 -8.92 -10.82 4.87
N LYS A 52 -10.08 -11.47 4.70
CA LYS A 52 -10.56 -11.91 3.38
C LYS A 52 -10.88 -10.74 2.47
N LEU A 53 -11.56 -9.72 2.98
CA LEU A 53 -11.81 -8.49 2.24
C LEU A 53 -10.48 -7.81 1.83
N GLY A 54 -9.52 -7.73 2.74
CA GLY A 54 -8.21 -7.17 2.46
C GLY A 54 -7.44 -7.93 1.37
N SER A 55 -7.41 -9.27 1.41
CA SER A 55 -6.76 -10.07 0.36
C SER A 55 -7.44 -9.90 -1.00
N ASN A 56 -8.77 -9.89 -1.03
CA ASN A 56 -9.51 -9.68 -2.28
C ASN A 56 -9.30 -8.26 -2.85
N ILE A 57 -9.19 -7.23 -2.00
CA ILE A 57 -8.84 -5.87 -2.44
C ILE A 57 -7.46 -5.85 -3.11
N LEU A 58 -6.49 -6.58 -2.58
CA LEU A 58 -5.14 -6.65 -3.15
C LEU A 58 -5.12 -7.36 -4.51
N GLU A 59 -5.89 -8.44 -4.65
CA GLU A 59 -5.92 -9.31 -5.84
C GLU A 59 -6.84 -8.77 -6.95
N GLU A 60 -7.84 -7.92 -6.62
CA GLU A 60 -8.81 -7.43 -7.58
C GLU A 60 -8.19 -6.43 -8.56
N GLY A 61 -8.24 -6.78 -9.84
CA GLY A 61 -7.73 -5.97 -10.95
C GLY A 61 -8.75 -4.97 -11.51
N ASP A 62 -10.05 -5.25 -11.38
CA ASP A 62 -11.11 -4.35 -11.81
C ASP A 62 -11.29 -3.21 -10.80
N LYS A 63 -11.14 -1.97 -11.27
CA LYS A 63 -11.20 -0.78 -10.43
C LYS A 63 -12.54 -0.62 -9.71
N THR A 64 -13.64 -0.90 -10.39
CA THR A 64 -15.00 -0.73 -9.84
C THR A 64 -15.29 -1.78 -8.77
N LYS A 65 -14.90 -3.02 -9.00
CA LYS A 65 -15.04 -4.09 -8.00
C LYS A 65 -14.15 -3.84 -6.79
N LYS A 66 -12.91 -3.41 -7.02
CA LYS A 66 -11.99 -3.03 -5.94
C LYS A 66 -12.57 -1.90 -5.08
N GLU A 67 -13.13 -0.86 -5.71
CA GLU A 67 -13.79 0.25 -5.01
C GLU A 67 -14.97 -0.26 -4.15
N ALA A 68 -15.80 -1.15 -4.70
CA ALA A 68 -16.91 -1.75 -3.96
C ALA A 68 -16.45 -2.57 -2.74
N LEU A 69 -15.38 -3.35 -2.87
CA LEU A 69 -14.80 -4.11 -1.76
C LEU A 69 -14.24 -3.18 -0.66
N ILE A 70 -13.59 -2.09 -1.04
CA ILE A 70 -13.08 -1.10 -0.08
C ILE A 70 -14.24 -0.43 0.67
N ILE A 71 -15.27 0.01 -0.05
CA ILE A 71 -16.47 0.62 0.55
C ILE A 71 -17.14 -0.37 1.50
N ARG A 72 -17.29 -1.65 1.10
CA ARG A 72 -17.87 -2.69 1.97
C ARG A 72 -17.03 -2.89 3.24
N SER A 73 -15.72 -2.84 3.13
CA SER A 73 -14.81 -2.95 4.30
C SER A 73 -14.99 -1.77 5.27
N ILE A 74 -15.19 -0.57 4.75
CA ILE A 74 -15.45 0.62 5.56
C ILE A 74 -16.82 0.48 6.28
N GLU A 75 -17.85 0.03 5.57
CA GLU A 75 -19.19 -0.19 6.15
C GLU A 75 -19.14 -1.24 7.28
N LEU A 76 -18.45 -2.34 7.05
CA LEU A 76 -18.24 -3.37 8.08
C LEU A 76 -17.56 -2.79 9.32
N CYS A 77 -16.52 -1.98 9.15
CA CYS A 77 -15.85 -1.32 10.27
C CYS A 77 -16.77 -0.36 11.03
N LYS A 78 -17.71 0.31 10.35
CA LYS A 78 -18.75 1.16 10.99
C LYS A 78 -19.76 0.32 11.74
N GLU A 79 -20.31 -0.71 11.12
CA GLU A 79 -21.30 -1.63 11.71
C GLU A 79 -20.77 -2.24 13.01
N THR A 80 -19.48 -2.59 13.03
CA THR A 80 -18.81 -3.21 14.16
C THR A 80 -18.24 -2.22 15.18
N LYS A 81 -18.37 -0.92 14.93
CA LYS A 81 -17.79 0.19 15.72
C LYS A 81 -16.25 0.08 15.83
N ASN A 82 -15.61 -0.60 14.88
CA ASN A 82 -14.17 -0.75 14.83
C ASN A 82 -13.55 0.35 13.96
N THR A 83 -13.49 1.56 14.51
CA THR A 83 -13.05 2.76 13.79
C THR A 83 -11.57 2.75 13.40
N ALA A 84 -10.75 1.90 14.04
CA ALA A 84 -9.31 1.86 13.80
C ALA A 84 -8.93 1.54 12.33
N TYR A 85 -9.78 0.77 11.62
CA TYR A 85 -9.51 0.38 10.23
C TYR A 85 -10.20 1.28 9.19
N ILE A 86 -11.13 2.16 9.60
CA ILE A 86 -11.88 3.02 8.66
C ILE A 86 -10.90 3.89 7.86
N ASN A 87 -9.96 4.55 8.52
CA ASN A 87 -9.00 5.43 7.84
C ASN A 87 -8.06 4.65 6.90
N THR A 88 -7.70 3.41 7.26
CA THR A 88 -6.87 2.56 6.39
C THR A 88 -7.58 2.30 5.05
N PHE A 89 -8.84 1.87 5.08
CA PHE A 89 -9.62 1.63 3.87
C PHE A 89 -9.98 2.93 3.16
N ALA A 90 -10.26 4.00 3.89
CA ALA A 90 -10.54 5.31 3.30
C ALA A 90 -9.34 5.86 2.51
N ILE A 91 -8.13 5.69 3.02
CA ILE A 91 -6.89 6.06 2.31
C ILE A 91 -6.75 5.23 1.02
N GLU A 92 -6.99 3.91 1.06
CA GLU A 92 -6.98 3.08 -0.15
C GLU A 92 -8.04 3.50 -1.16
N LEU A 93 -9.23 3.90 -0.70
CA LEU A 93 -10.28 4.44 -1.56
C LEU A 93 -9.85 5.76 -2.24
N ILE A 94 -9.25 6.68 -1.47
CA ILE A 94 -8.75 7.97 -2.01
C ILE A 94 -7.64 7.73 -3.03
N LYS A 95 -6.70 6.81 -2.78
CA LYS A 95 -5.68 6.42 -3.76
C LYS A 95 -6.29 5.88 -5.05
N LEU A 96 -7.33 5.04 -4.92
CA LEU A 96 -7.97 4.39 -6.06
C LEU A 96 -8.84 5.37 -6.88
N ASN A 97 -9.64 6.20 -6.20
CA ASN A 97 -10.60 7.11 -6.81
C ASN A 97 -10.71 8.43 -6.04
N PRO A 98 -9.69 9.33 -6.16
CA PRO A 98 -9.62 10.56 -5.37
C PRO A 98 -10.77 11.54 -5.62
N LYS A 99 -11.51 11.39 -6.73
CA LYS A 99 -12.60 12.29 -7.11
C LYS A 99 -14.00 11.76 -6.81
N SER A 100 -14.14 10.59 -6.17
CA SER A 100 -15.45 10.10 -5.76
C SER A 100 -16.00 10.89 -4.59
N GLU A 101 -17.35 10.97 -4.46
CA GLU A 101 -18.03 11.63 -3.34
C GLU A 101 -17.69 10.96 -1.99
N VAL A 102 -17.46 9.65 -2.02
CA VAL A 102 -17.03 8.91 -0.82
C VAL A 102 -15.62 9.30 -0.42
N SER A 103 -14.69 9.36 -1.38
CA SER A 103 -13.32 9.84 -1.16
C SER A 103 -13.30 11.27 -0.64
N LYS A 104 -14.13 12.15 -1.20
CA LYS A 104 -14.28 13.54 -0.74
C LYS A 104 -14.63 13.60 0.75
N THR A 105 -15.63 12.80 1.14
CA THR A 105 -16.10 12.76 2.54
C THR A 105 -14.99 12.31 3.49
N TYR A 106 -14.28 11.22 3.14
CA TYR A 106 -13.23 10.69 3.99
C TYR A 106 -11.96 11.55 4.00
N LEU A 107 -11.60 12.17 2.88
CA LEU A 107 -10.45 13.08 2.83
C LEU A 107 -10.61 14.22 3.84
N LEU A 108 -11.79 14.82 3.86
CA LEU A 108 -12.09 15.88 4.83
C LEU A 108 -12.09 15.36 6.27
N SER A 109 -12.74 14.21 6.52
CA SER A 109 -12.77 13.59 7.85
C SER A 109 -11.37 13.28 8.38
N ILE A 110 -10.49 12.71 7.55
CA ILE A 110 -9.10 12.44 7.92
C ILE A 110 -8.35 13.75 8.21
N ALA A 111 -8.54 14.78 7.38
CA ALA A 111 -7.90 16.07 7.60
C ALA A 111 -8.33 16.71 8.95
N GLU A 112 -9.61 16.65 9.29
CA GLU A 112 -10.15 17.15 10.57
C GLU A 112 -9.62 16.34 11.76
N GLU A 113 -9.51 15.02 11.63
CA GLU A 113 -8.89 14.16 12.65
C GLU A 113 -7.41 14.48 12.86
N MET A 114 -6.65 14.65 11.76
CA MET A 114 -5.24 15.05 11.84
C MET A 114 -5.10 16.40 12.55
N LYS A 115 -5.96 17.36 12.26
CA LYS A 115 -5.98 18.66 12.94
C LYS A 115 -6.27 18.53 14.44
N SER A 116 -7.28 17.74 14.81
CA SER A 116 -7.68 17.53 16.20
C SER A 116 -6.59 16.80 17.02
N SER A 117 -5.81 15.94 16.37
CA SER A 117 -4.66 15.25 16.98
C SER A 117 -3.36 16.06 16.99
N GLY A 118 -3.39 17.33 16.54
CA GLY A 118 -2.22 18.20 16.52
C GLY A 118 -1.26 17.99 15.35
N LYS A 119 -1.57 17.11 14.40
CA LYS A 119 -0.80 16.91 13.15
C LYS A 119 -1.14 17.98 12.11
N ASN A 120 -0.87 19.24 12.47
CA ASN A 120 -1.31 20.41 11.70
C ASN A 120 -0.74 20.45 10.28
N GLU A 121 0.52 20.04 10.07
CA GLU A 121 1.13 20.02 8.74
C GLU A 121 0.42 19.05 7.81
N VAL A 122 0.14 17.84 8.27
CA VAL A 122 -0.64 16.81 7.57
C VAL A 122 -2.04 17.33 7.25
N ALA A 123 -2.73 17.85 8.28
CA ALA A 123 -4.09 18.38 8.13
C ALA A 123 -4.16 19.48 7.07
N ASN A 124 -3.25 20.43 7.08
CA ASN A 124 -3.23 21.55 6.14
C ASN A 124 -2.94 21.09 4.70
N ILE A 125 -2.07 20.08 4.50
CA ILE A 125 -1.83 19.50 3.16
C ILE A 125 -3.08 18.80 2.66
N LEU A 126 -3.72 17.98 3.48
CA LEU A 126 -4.95 17.29 3.11
C LEU A 126 -6.08 18.28 2.82
N MET A 127 -6.24 19.32 3.64
CA MET A 127 -7.22 20.40 3.43
C MET A 127 -6.96 21.17 2.15
N LYS A 128 -5.68 21.48 1.86
CA LYS A 128 -5.33 22.14 0.60
C LYS A 128 -5.63 21.23 -0.58
N GLY A 129 -5.24 19.97 -0.52
CA GLY A 129 -5.58 18.98 -1.56
C GLY A 129 -7.09 18.85 -1.75
N TYR A 130 -7.87 18.88 -0.66
CA TYR A 130 -9.33 18.89 -0.73
C TYR A 130 -9.84 20.08 -1.54
N THR A 131 -9.36 21.30 -1.24
CA THR A 131 -9.80 22.50 -1.96
C THR A 131 -9.37 22.53 -3.43
N ASP A 132 -8.27 21.89 -3.76
CA ASP A 132 -7.77 21.78 -5.14
C ASP A 132 -8.49 20.68 -5.94
N LEU A 133 -8.90 19.57 -5.28
CA LEU A 133 -9.66 18.48 -5.89
C LEU A 133 -11.15 18.79 -6.06
N TYR A 134 -11.71 19.57 -5.12
CA TYR A 134 -13.14 19.89 -5.05
C TYR A 134 -13.38 21.39 -4.90
N PRO A 135 -12.94 22.22 -5.88
CA PRO A 135 -13.01 23.68 -5.78
C PRO A 135 -14.44 24.23 -5.64
N ASP A 136 -15.41 23.52 -6.21
CA ASP A 136 -16.82 23.91 -6.21
C ASP A 136 -17.61 23.42 -4.97
N ASP A 137 -16.97 22.69 -4.06
CA ASP A 137 -17.61 22.26 -2.83
C ASP A 137 -17.82 23.45 -1.89
N ALA A 138 -19.01 23.55 -1.30
CA ALA A 138 -19.40 24.68 -0.44
C ALA A 138 -18.46 24.94 0.76
N LYS A 139 -17.69 23.92 1.19
CA LYS A 139 -16.72 24.04 2.28
C LYS A 139 -15.37 24.57 1.80
N SER A 140 -15.06 24.47 0.50
CA SER A 140 -13.72 24.73 -0.04
C SER A 140 -13.26 26.17 0.20
N GLU A 141 -14.10 27.15 0.05
CA GLU A 141 -13.74 28.55 0.29
C GLU A 141 -13.35 28.80 1.77
N GLY A 142 -14.17 28.32 2.70
CA GLY A 142 -13.90 28.44 4.13
C GLY A 142 -12.62 27.73 4.56
N ILE A 143 -12.39 26.53 4.02
CA ILE A 143 -11.18 25.73 4.26
C ILE A 143 -9.95 26.47 3.72
N LYS A 144 -9.99 26.95 2.47
CA LYS A 144 -8.90 27.68 1.82
C LYS A 144 -8.47 28.89 2.64
N ASN A 145 -9.43 29.64 3.18
CA ASN A 145 -9.17 30.82 4.00
C ASN A 145 -8.57 30.46 5.38
N SER A 146 -8.72 29.22 5.84
CA SER A 146 -8.17 28.73 7.11
C SER A 146 -6.74 28.18 7.01
N ILE A 147 -6.25 27.92 5.80
CA ILE A 147 -4.92 27.34 5.57
C ILE A 147 -3.87 28.46 5.55
N PRO A 148 -2.77 28.36 6.32
CA PRO A 148 -1.70 29.34 6.29
C PRO A 148 -1.08 29.51 4.89
N ALA A 149 -0.70 30.73 4.54
CA ALA A 149 -0.14 31.05 3.21
C ALA A 149 1.16 30.28 2.88
N THR A 150 1.89 29.79 3.89
CA THR A 150 3.07 28.93 3.72
C THR A 150 2.79 27.66 2.93
N TYR A 151 1.54 27.15 2.96
CA TYR A 151 1.09 25.98 2.20
C TYR A 151 0.84 26.25 0.72
N ASN A 152 1.00 27.48 0.25
CA ASN A 152 0.98 27.78 -1.19
C ASN A 152 2.22 27.25 -1.92
N ASN A 153 3.32 26.99 -1.19
CA ASN A 153 4.53 26.36 -1.72
C ASN A 153 4.82 25.05 -0.98
N LEU A 154 4.07 23.99 -1.29
CA LEU A 154 4.21 22.69 -0.64
C LEU A 154 5.59 22.07 -0.87
N ASN A 155 6.17 22.22 -2.06
CA ASN A 155 7.51 21.70 -2.34
C ASN A 155 8.57 22.37 -1.43
N GLY A 156 8.52 23.69 -1.28
CA GLY A 156 9.39 24.41 -0.35
C GLY A 156 9.20 23.95 1.08
N LEU A 157 7.95 23.78 1.54
CA LEU A 157 7.62 23.29 2.89
C LEU A 157 8.19 21.90 3.13
N ILE A 158 8.00 20.96 2.20
CA ILE A 158 8.47 19.58 2.34
C ILE A 158 10.01 19.53 2.37
N ASN A 159 10.67 20.31 1.53
CA ASN A 159 12.13 20.38 1.52
C ASN A 159 12.68 20.97 2.83
N ASP A 160 12.04 22.01 3.38
CA ASP A 160 12.40 22.59 4.68
C ASP A 160 12.22 21.58 5.82
N LEU A 161 11.12 20.80 5.83
CA LEU A 161 10.93 19.71 6.79
C LEU A 161 12.01 18.62 6.64
N GLY A 162 12.44 18.34 5.40
CA GLY A 162 13.52 17.40 5.12
C GLY A 162 14.85 17.85 5.71
N THR A 163 15.17 19.13 5.71
CA THR A 163 16.39 19.66 6.36
C THR A 163 16.31 19.55 7.89
N LYS A 164 15.13 19.77 8.47
CA LYS A 164 14.90 19.70 9.91
C LYS A 164 15.09 18.31 10.52
N ILE A 165 15.11 17.26 9.71
CA ILE A 165 15.39 15.88 10.15
C ILE A 165 16.79 15.81 10.81
N PHE A 166 17.72 16.62 10.35
CA PHE A 166 19.11 16.63 10.85
C PHE A 166 19.35 17.69 11.93
N GLU A 167 18.34 18.45 12.31
CA GLU A 167 18.42 19.41 13.41
C GLU A 167 18.24 18.69 14.75
N LYS A 168 19.18 18.92 15.69
CA LYS A 168 19.16 18.29 17.02
C LYS A 168 18.92 16.78 16.95
N PRO A 169 19.82 16.04 16.25
CA PRO A 169 19.67 14.62 16.06
C PRO A 169 19.74 13.85 17.38
N ASP A 170 19.11 12.69 17.43
CA ASP A 170 19.27 11.69 18.47
C ASP A 170 20.57 10.86 18.27
N VAL A 171 20.70 9.77 19.03
CA VAL A 171 21.86 8.88 18.97
C VAL A 171 22.05 8.19 17.59
N ASN A 172 21.02 8.18 16.74
CA ASN A 172 21.05 7.61 15.40
C ASN A 172 21.36 8.65 14.32
N GLY A 173 21.64 9.89 14.69
CA GLY A 173 22.01 10.96 13.75
C GLY A 173 20.83 11.66 13.07
N ILE A 174 19.58 11.37 13.45
CA ILE A 174 18.37 12.00 12.95
C ILE A 174 17.45 12.45 14.08
N ASN A 175 16.64 13.47 13.84
CA ASN A 175 15.56 13.85 14.73
C ASN A 175 14.33 13.00 14.41
N LYS A 176 14.03 12.04 15.27
CA LYS A 176 12.95 11.07 15.05
C LYS A 176 11.59 11.75 14.83
N VAL A 177 11.25 12.77 15.61
CA VAL A 177 9.97 13.48 15.52
C VAL A 177 9.83 14.19 14.18
N ASN A 178 10.89 14.86 13.72
CA ASN A 178 10.90 15.54 12.42
C ASN A 178 10.90 14.53 11.26
N ALA A 179 11.58 13.39 11.43
CA ALA A 179 11.58 12.32 10.43
C ALA A 179 10.19 11.68 10.26
N GLU A 180 9.50 11.36 11.36
CA GLU A 180 8.12 10.85 11.33
C GLU A 180 7.17 11.88 10.68
N LYS A 181 7.28 13.15 11.05
CA LYS A 181 6.51 14.24 10.44
C LYS A 181 6.78 14.36 8.93
N TYR A 182 8.03 14.25 8.51
CA TYR A 182 8.40 14.29 7.09
C TYR A 182 7.75 13.15 6.31
N VAL A 183 7.77 11.93 6.86
CA VAL A 183 7.11 10.77 6.26
C VAL A 183 5.61 11.04 6.09
N ASP A 184 4.92 11.44 7.17
CA ASP A 184 3.48 11.72 7.15
C ASP A 184 3.11 12.79 6.12
N VAL A 185 3.94 13.84 5.99
CA VAL A 185 3.73 14.95 5.05
C VAL A 185 3.93 14.49 3.60
N CYS A 186 4.96 13.69 3.32
CA CYS A 186 5.19 13.12 1.98
C CYS A 186 4.04 12.22 1.54
N GLU A 187 3.53 11.35 2.42
CA GLU A 187 2.36 10.51 2.16
C GLU A 187 1.12 11.36 1.88
N SER A 188 0.88 12.38 2.70
CA SER A 188 -0.27 13.28 2.53
C SER A 188 -0.23 14.01 1.19
N TYR A 189 0.96 14.48 0.78
CA TYR A 189 1.15 15.08 -0.52
C TYR A 189 0.79 14.12 -1.66
N ALA A 190 1.36 12.93 -1.66
CA ALA A 190 1.10 11.94 -2.69
C ALA A 190 -0.37 11.48 -2.73
N LEU A 191 -1.06 11.49 -1.58
CA LEU A 191 -2.47 11.14 -1.48
C LEU A 191 -3.37 12.14 -2.19
N VAL A 192 -3.10 13.44 -2.06
CA VAL A 192 -3.96 14.50 -2.63
C VAL A 192 -3.48 15.02 -3.98
N TYR A 193 -2.22 14.77 -4.35
CA TYR A 193 -1.65 15.12 -5.67
C TYR A 193 -1.10 13.88 -6.40
N PRO A 194 -1.92 12.82 -6.63
CA PRO A 194 -1.43 11.56 -7.18
C PRO A 194 -0.85 11.67 -8.59
N ASN A 195 -1.21 12.69 -9.35
CA ASN A 195 -0.72 12.92 -10.71
C ASN A 195 0.44 13.92 -10.78
N ASP A 196 0.90 14.44 -9.65
CA ASP A 196 2.07 15.32 -9.62
C ASP A 196 3.36 14.50 -9.77
N SER A 197 4.27 15.00 -10.61
CA SER A 197 5.56 14.35 -10.90
C SER A 197 6.47 14.17 -9.68
N LEU A 198 6.24 14.91 -8.61
CA LEU A 198 7.02 14.82 -7.37
C LEU A 198 6.51 13.72 -6.44
N SER A 199 5.27 13.26 -6.60
CA SER A 199 4.60 12.35 -5.65
C SER A 199 5.34 11.04 -5.45
N ALA A 200 5.74 10.36 -6.53
CA ALA A 200 6.52 9.13 -6.43
C ALA A 200 7.89 9.37 -5.76
N GLY A 201 8.54 10.51 -6.05
CA GLY A 201 9.81 10.89 -5.42
C GLY A 201 9.67 11.16 -3.92
N TYR A 202 8.58 11.80 -3.49
CA TYR A 202 8.31 12.00 -2.06
C TYR A 202 8.00 10.71 -1.34
N LEU A 203 7.22 9.81 -1.93
CA LEU A 203 6.97 8.47 -1.37
C LEU A 203 8.27 7.67 -1.23
N PHE A 204 9.17 7.77 -2.21
CA PHE A 204 10.45 7.08 -2.16
C PHE A 204 11.32 7.60 -1.01
N LYS A 205 11.44 8.91 -0.86
CA LYS A 205 12.17 9.53 0.26
C LYS A 205 11.53 9.19 1.62
N ALA A 206 10.20 9.14 1.69
CA ALA A 206 9.47 8.71 2.88
C ALA A 206 9.77 7.24 3.23
N ALA A 207 9.85 6.35 2.23
CA ALA A 207 10.21 4.95 2.43
C ALA A 207 11.64 4.79 2.98
N GLU A 208 12.61 5.51 2.42
CA GLU A 208 13.99 5.55 2.90
C GLU A 208 14.06 6.03 4.36
N MET A 209 13.32 7.09 4.68
CA MET A 209 13.25 7.62 6.05
C MET A 209 12.56 6.64 7.00
N SER A 210 11.46 6.00 6.58
CA SER A 210 10.77 4.98 7.38
C SER A 210 11.68 3.79 7.66
N ARG A 211 12.53 3.39 6.71
CA ARG A 211 13.53 2.34 6.91
C ARG A 211 14.58 2.77 7.94
N ALA A 212 15.08 4.01 7.85
CA ALA A 212 16.02 4.56 8.83
C ALA A 212 15.43 4.61 10.25
N LEU A 213 14.11 4.76 10.37
CA LEU A 213 13.37 4.70 11.63
C LEU A 213 13.05 3.25 12.08
N ASN A 214 13.49 2.22 11.35
CA ASN A 214 13.14 0.81 11.55
C ASN A 214 11.62 0.54 11.47
N SER A 215 10.86 1.41 10.81
CA SER A 215 9.42 1.27 10.57
C SER A 215 9.17 0.42 9.32
N TYR A 216 9.65 -0.84 9.33
CA TYR A 216 9.71 -1.70 8.15
C TYR A 216 8.34 -1.97 7.50
N GLY A 217 7.27 -2.09 8.29
CA GLY A 217 5.91 -2.22 7.76
C GLY A 217 5.50 -1.01 6.93
N LYS A 218 5.77 0.21 7.41
CA LYS A 218 5.55 1.47 6.70
C LYS A 218 6.41 1.53 5.43
N THR A 219 7.68 1.16 5.51
CA THR A 219 8.60 1.12 4.37
C THR A 219 8.05 0.25 3.24
N ILE A 220 7.59 -0.97 3.57
CA ILE A 220 6.99 -1.89 2.59
C ILE A 220 5.74 -1.26 1.96
N SER A 221 4.84 -0.69 2.77
CA SER A 221 3.62 -0.05 2.27
C SER A 221 3.91 1.10 1.31
N LEU A 222 4.96 1.89 1.56
CA LEU A 222 5.37 3.00 0.70
C LEU A 222 5.97 2.49 -0.62
N TYR A 223 6.81 1.45 -0.59
CA TYR A 223 7.31 0.82 -1.82
C TYR A 223 6.17 0.19 -2.63
N ASP A 224 5.19 -0.45 -1.97
CA ASP A 224 3.99 -0.98 -2.64
C ASP A 224 3.16 0.14 -3.27
N TRP A 225 3.01 1.27 -2.60
CA TRP A 225 2.33 2.42 -3.18
C TRP A 225 3.01 2.89 -4.47
N ILE A 226 4.34 3.04 -4.46
CA ILE A 226 5.10 3.44 -5.66
C ILE A 226 4.92 2.42 -6.78
N THR A 227 5.13 1.13 -6.50
CA THR A 227 5.12 0.08 -7.54
C THR A 227 3.73 -0.22 -8.10
N THR A 228 2.67 0.12 -7.35
CA THR A 228 1.28 -0.09 -7.76
C THR A 228 0.72 1.11 -8.52
N TYR A 229 0.92 2.32 -8.01
CA TYR A 229 0.28 3.51 -8.56
C TYR A 229 1.20 4.34 -9.47
N TYR A 230 2.53 4.12 -9.40
CA TYR A 230 3.53 4.81 -10.22
C TYR A 230 4.48 3.82 -10.94
N PRO A 231 3.98 2.76 -11.60
CA PRO A 231 4.82 1.67 -12.12
C PRO A 231 5.83 2.11 -13.19
N ASN A 232 5.55 3.25 -13.86
CA ASN A 232 6.40 3.84 -14.89
C ASN A 232 7.32 4.95 -14.35
N ASP A 233 7.26 5.28 -13.07
CA ASP A 233 8.18 6.26 -12.49
C ASP A 233 9.59 5.67 -12.35
N LYS A 234 10.60 6.52 -12.49
CA LYS A 234 12.01 6.14 -12.39
C LYS A 234 12.37 5.48 -11.06
N ASN A 235 11.63 5.77 -9.99
CA ASN A 235 11.85 5.20 -8.66
C ASN A 235 11.19 3.81 -8.49
N ALA A 236 10.26 3.41 -9.36
CA ALA A 236 9.51 2.16 -9.20
C ALA A 236 10.38 0.89 -9.25
N PRO A 237 11.36 0.75 -10.18
CA PRO A 237 12.28 -0.38 -10.15
C PRO A 237 13.09 -0.43 -8.85
N MET A 238 13.61 0.71 -8.40
CA MET A 238 14.39 0.79 -7.17
C MET A 238 13.54 0.47 -5.93
N ALA A 239 12.30 0.97 -5.87
CA ALA A 239 11.36 0.66 -4.79
C ALA A 239 11.09 -0.85 -4.69
N LEU A 240 10.87 -1.52 -5.83
CA LEU A 240 10.65 -2.96 -5.86
C LEU A 240 11.90 -3.74 -5.42
N PHE A 241 13.07 -3.35 -5.90
CA PHE A 241 14.34 -3.94 -5.48
C PHE A 241 14.57 -3.79 -3.98
N LEU A 242 14.43 -2.56 -3.44
CA LEU A 242 14.67 -2.26 -2.03
C LEU A 242 13.64 -2.95 -1.11
N LYS A 243 12.42 -3.20 -1.59
CA LYS A 243 11.45 -4.04 -0.87
C LYS A 243 11.97 -5.47 -0.70
N GLY A 244 12.50 -6.08 -1.77
CA GLY A 244 13.12 -7.40 -1.69
C GLY A 244 14.32 -7.42 -0.75
N PHE A 245 15.19 -6.41 -0.86
CA PHE A 245 16.38 -6.27 -0.02
C PHE A 245 16.04 -6.12 1.47
N LEU A 246 15.01 -5.35 1.80
CA LEU A 246 14.52 -5.19 3.17
C LEU A 246 13.95 -6.52 3.72
N LEU A 247 13.18 -7.26 2.91
CA LEU A 247 12.65 -8.57 3.30
C LEU A 247 13.78 -9.57 3.58
N GLU A 248 14.82 -9.59 2.76
CA GLU A 248 15.96 -10.50 2.91
C GLU A 248 16.81 -10.13 4.14
N ASN A 249 17.24 -8.86 4.19
CA ASN A 249 18.30 -8.45 5.10
C ASN A 249 17.82 -7.92 6.44
N ASP A 250 16.71 -7.18 6.47
CA ASP A 250 16.20 -6.58 7.72
C ASP A 250 15.15 -7.49 8.37
N LEU A 251 14.27 -8.11 7.57
CA LEU A 251 13.18 -8.97 8.07
C LEU A 251 13.50 -10.46 8.07
N LYS A 252 14.64 -10.88 7.51
CA LYS A 252 15.10 -12.28 7.45
C LYS A 252 14.06 -13.23 6.85
N ASN A 253 13.38 -12.78 5.79
CA ASN A 253 12.38 -13.56 5.07
C ASN A 253 12.82 -13.78 3.61
N PRO A 254 13.74 -14.74 3.37
CA PRO A 254 14.31 -14.99 2.04
C PRO A 254 13.28 -15.48 1.04
N ASP A 255 12.24 -16.22 1.47
CA ASP A 255 11.21 -16.73 0.57
C ASP A 255 10.41 -15.59 -0.05
N LYS A 256 9.91 -14.66 0.77
CA LYS A 256 9.23 -13.46 0.26
C LYS A 256 10.17 -12.53 -0.52
N ALA A 257 11.43 -12.41 -0.13
CA ALA A 257 12.41 -11.64 -0.87
C ALA A 257 12.59 -12.18 -2.28
N LYS A 258 12.68 -13.50 -2.42
CA LYS A 258 12.78 -14.19 -3.72
C LYS A 258 11.60 -13.87 -4.62
N GLU A 259 10.37 -13.96 -4.12
CA GLU A 259 9.16 -13.60 -4.86
C GLU A 259 9.21 -12.16 -5.39
N ILE A 260 9.68 -11.21 -4.56
CA ILE A 260 9.83 -9.80 -4.96
C ILE A 260 10.91 -9.61 -6.02
N TYR A 261 12.06 -10.30 -5.90
CA TYR A 261 13.12 -10.25 -6.90
C TYR A 261 12.69 -10.87 -8.23
N GLU A 262 11.94 -11.98 -8.21
CA GLU A 262 11.34 -12.59 -9.41
C GLU A 262 10.33 -11.64 -10.06
N SER A 263 9.51 -10.96 -9.27
CA SER A 263 8.60 -9.90 -9.75
C SER A 263 9.38 -8.73 -10.37
N PHE A 264 10.54 -8.36 -9.82
CA PHE A 264 11.41 -7.33 -10.40
C PHE A 264 11.89 -7.73 -11.80
N LEU A 265 12.40 -8.94 -11.96
CA LEU A 265 12.87 -9.43 -13.26
C LEU A 265 11.75 -9.53 -14.30
N SER A 266 10.54 -9.89 -13.86
CA SER A 266 9.36 -9.93 -14.72
C SER A 266 8.93 -8.53 -15.19
N LYS A 267 8.88 -7.56 -14.28
CA LYS A 267 8.41 -6.20 -14.59
C LYS A 267 9.46 -5.33 -15.28
N TYR A 268 10.73 -5.53 -14.94
CA TYR A 268 11.85 -4.69 -15.41
C TYR A 268 13.01 -5.54 -15.98
N PRO A 269 12.75 -6.41 -16.98
CA PRO A 269 13.76 -7.38 -17.47
C PRO A 269 15.02 -6.72 -18.05
N ASN A 270 14.91 -5.52 -18.58
CA ASN A 270 16.01 -4.77 -19.21
C ASN A 270 16.62 -3.69 -18.29
N HIS A 271 16.26 -3.65 -17.00
CA HIS A 271 16.83 -2.69 -16.08
C HIS A 271 18.30 -3.02 -15.78
N ALA A 272 19.13 -2.01 -15.55
CA ALA A 272 20.54 -2.18 -15.28
C ALA A 272 20.84 -3.16 -14.12
N MET A 273 19.96 -3.19 -13.11
CA MET A 273 20.11 -4.07 -11.93
C MET A 273 19.63 -5.51 -12.18
N SER A 274 19.09 -5.87 -13.36
CA SER A 274 18.49 -7.21 -13.56
C SER A 274 19.54 -8.34 -13.41
N LYS A 275 20.80 -8.09 -13.74
CA LYS A 275 21.90 -9.05 -13.53
C LYS A 275 22.17 -9.25 -12.03
N ASP A 276 22.20 -8.17 -11.26
CA ASP A 276 22.44 -8.21 -9.82
C ASP A 276 21.30 -8.89 -9.08
N VAL A 277 20.06 -8.60 -9.47
CA VAL A 277 18.86 -9.27 -8.91
C VAL A 277 18.87 -10.77 -9.21
N ASN A 278 19.27 -11.18 -10.41
CA ASN A 278 19.42 -12.59 -10.77
C ASN A 278 20.51 -13.29 -9.91
N PHE A 279 21.59 -12.59 -9.63
CA PHE A 279 22.63 -13.08 -8.73
C PHE A 279 22.09 -13.26 -7.30
N LEU A 280 21.31 -12.30 -6.78
CA LEU A 280 20.68 -12.40 -5.48
C LEU A 280 19.74 -13.60 -5.39
N ILE A 281 18.83 -13.78 -6.35
CA ILE A 281 17.92 -14.96 -6.40
C ILE A 281 18.70 -16.27 -6.36
N THR A 282 19.79 -16.36 -7.11
CA THR A 282 20.59 -17.58 -7.21
C THR A 282 21.34 -17.91 -5.91
N ASN A 283 21.56 -16.91 -5.05
CA ASN A 283 22.36 -17.03 -3.84
C ASN A 283 21.56 -16.77 -2.55
N ILE A 284 20.27 -16.48 -2.67
CA ILE A 284 19.41 -16.22 -1.52
C ILE A 284 19.45 -17.39 -0.51
N GLY A 285 19.57 -17.06 0.77
CA GLY A 285 19.68 -18.04 1.84
C GLY A 285 21.04 -18.73 1.99
N LYS A 286 22.03 -18.41 1.12
CA LYS A 286 23.40 -18.94 1.26
C LYS A 286 24.24 -18.02 2.13
N SER A 287 25.20 -18.61 2.83
CA SER A 287 26.21 -17.86 3.57
C SER A 287 27.22 -17.18 2.64
N ASP A 288 27.86 -16.11 3.09
CA ASP A 288 28.93 -15.43 2.34
C ASP A 288 30.05 -16.39 1.92
N LYS A 289 30.37 -17.36 2.77
CA LYS A 289 31.36 -18.39 2.50
C LYS A 289 30.97 -19.26 1.30
N GLU A 290 29.75 -19.73 1.24
CA GLU A 290 29.24 -20.54 0.12
C GLU A 290 29.20 -19.74 -1.19
N ILE A 291 28.88 -18.45 -1.11
CA ILE A 291 28.88 -17.54 -2.28
C ILE A 291 30.29 -17.34 -2.79
N ILE A 292 31.27 -17.05 -1.91
CA ILE A 292 32.68 -16.87 -2.26
C ILE A 292 33.27 -18.14 -2.88
N GLU A 293 33.06 -19.30 -2.26
CA GLU A 293 33.55 -20.59 -2.79
C GLU A 293 32.99 -20.88 -4.20
N LYS A 294 31.72 -20.51 -4.44
CA LYS A 294 31.11 -20.68 -5.77
C LYS A 294 31.74 -19.76 -6.82
N ILE A 295 32.02 -18.50 -6.47
CA ILE A 295 32.66 -17.53 -7.35
C ILE A 295 34.07 -17.98 -7.69
N GLU A 296 34.83 -18.43 -6.72
CA GLU A 296 36.23 -18.93 -6.93
C GLU A 296 36.25 -20.16 -7.82
N LYS A 297 35.37 -21.15 -7.61
CA LYS A 297 35.24 -22.32 -8.48
C LYS A 297 34.87 -21.95 -9.92
N THR A 298 34.08 -20.91 -10.12
CA THR A 298 33.71 -20.46 -11.47
C THR A 298 34.87 -19.77 -12.20
N LYS A 299 35.75 -19.08 -11.46
CA LYS A 299 36.94 -18.43 -12.02
C LYS A 299 38.08 -19.41 -12.36
N THR A 300 38.12 -20.59 -11.74
CA THR A 300 39.14 -21.62 -11.95
C THR A 300 38.82 -22.60 -13.09
N LEU A 301 37.64 -22.54 -13.69
CA LEU A 301 37.29 -23.32 -14.88
C LEU A 301 37.90 -22.65 -16.12
N PRO A 302 38.75 -23.36 -16.90
CA PRO A 302 39.28 -22.80 -18.13
C PRO A 302 38.15 -22.47 -19.10
N SER A 303 38.20 -21.24 -19.63
CA SER A 303 37.31 -20.82 -20.72
C SER A 303 37.50 -21.82 -21.90
N LYS A 304 36.43 -22.53 -22.22
CA LYS A 304 36.34 -23.38 -23.42
C LYS A 304 36.19 -22.54 -24.67
#